data_b7875eaee412317d6c71fd2792172e5c
#
_entry.id   b7875eaee412317d6c71fd2792172e5c
#
_cell.length_a   1.000
_cell.length_b   1.000
_cell.length_c   1.000
_cell.angle_alpha   90.00
_cell.angle_beta   90.00
_cell.angle_gamma   90.00
#
_symmetry.space_group_name_H-M   'P 1'
#
loop_
_entity.id
_entity.type
_entity.pdbx_description
1 polymer ?
#
loop_
_entity_poly.entity_id
_entity_poly.type
_entity_poly.pdbx_seq_one_letter_code
_entity_poly.pdbx_strand_id
1 'polypeptide(L)'
;MSVLDALIHASECVDDVDFVAAVDSALHLQLLTRRDLDRLFSAVRPAKRLLRRLVNGRAESGTETIVRLLAIRLGFRVEVQKYIDGVGRVDLLLDGWLVVECDSKAHHSSSDEQREDRRRDQELAKRGYASYRALAEDILFHLDRVEAALRGYLLVGRKQLAGA
;
A
#
# COMPACT_ATOMS: atom_id res chain seq x y z
N MET A 1 11.56 25.98 6.21
CA MET A 1 10.21 25.39 6.09
C MET A 1 10.24 24.01 6.72
N SER A 2 9.39 23.73 7.69
CA SER A 2 9.31 22.40 8.31
C SER A 2 8.59 21.40 7.38
N VAL A 3 8.73 20.08 7.64
CA VAL A 3 7.97 19.05 6.92
C VAL A 3 6.46 19.26 7.09
N LEU A 4 6.03 19.67 8.30
CA LEU A 4 4.64 20.01 8.57
C LEU A 4 4.14 21.14 7.67
N ASP A 5 4.89 22.24 7.56
CA ASP A 5 4.53 23.37 6.71
C ASP A 5 4.47 22.95 5.23
N ALA A 6 5.45 22.13 4.79
CA ALA A 6 5.49 21.62 3.42
C ALA A 6 4.24 20.78 3.09
N LEU A 7 3.80 19.92 4.00
CA LEU A 7 2.59 19.10 3.81
C LEU A 7 1.31 19.93 3.84
N ILE A 8 1.23 20.97 4.69
CA ILE A 8 0.09 21.91 4.68
C ILE A 8 0.01 22.57 3.30
N HIS A 9 1.11 23.10 2.76
CA HIS A 9 1.14 23.70 1.42
C HIS A 9 0.82 22.68 0.32
N ALA A 10 1.44 21.49 0.36
CA ALA A 10 1.20 20.41 -0.61
C ALA A 10 -0.28 20.01 -0.66
N SER A 11 -0.99 20.06 0.47
CA SER A 11 -2.42 19.72 0.53
C SER A 11 -3.30 20.56 -0.41
N GLU A 12 -2.83 21.73 -0.84
CA GLU A 12 -3.55 22.61 -1.75
C GLU A 12 -3.33 22.25 -3.24
N CYS A 13 -2.24 21.53 -3.56
CA CYS A 13 -1.77 21.31 -4.93
C CYS A 13 -1.85 19.85 -5.38
N VAL A 14 -1.78 18.88 -4.44
CA VAL A 14 -1.79 17.44 -4.76
C VAL A 14 -3.18 16.83 -4.54
N ASP A 15 -3.46 15.71 -5.20
CA ASP A 15 -4.69 14.97 -4.98
C ASP A 15 -4.73 14.29 -3.60
N ASP A 16 -5.84 13.64 -3.28
CA ASP A 16 -6.07 13.03 -1.96
C ASP A 16 -5.16 11.82 -1.71
N VAL A 17 -4.90 11.03 -2.75
CA VAL A 17 -4.07 9.81 -2.64
C VAL A 17 -2.61 10.20 -2.43
N ASP A 18 -2.09 11.12 -3.23
CA ASP A 18 -0.72 11.62 -3.11
C ASP A 18 -0.49 12.33 -1.78
N PHE A 19 -1.48 13.09 -1.32
CA PHE A 19 -1.41 13.73 -0.01
C PHE A 19 -1.29 12.70 1.12
N VAL A 20 -2.13 11.66 1.13
CA VAL A 20 -2.04 10.59 2.15
C VAL A 20 -0.72 9.84 2.04
N ALA A 21 -0.23 9.54 0.83
CA ALA A 21 1.05 8.89 0.61
C ALA A 21 2.23 9.71 1.16
N ALA A 22 2.21 11.03 0.96
CA ALA A 22 3.22 11.94 1.52
C ALA A 22 3.18 11.97 3.06
N VAL A 23 1.99 11.98 3.65
CA VAL A 23 1.81 11.94 5.12
C VAL A 23 2.29 10.60 5.70
N ASP A 24 1.93 9.48 5.08
CA ASP A 24 2.36 8.14 5.51
C ASP A 24 3.88 8.01 5.46
N SER A 25 4.51 8.45 4.36
CA SER A 25 5.96 8.46 4.22
C SER A 25 6.64 9.32 5.27
N ALA A 26 6.10 10.50 5.57
CA ALA A 26 6.64 11.38 6.60
C ALA A 26 6.54 10.77 8.01
N LEU A 27 5.47 10.02 8.29
CA LEU A 27 5.32 9.28 9.54
C LEU A 27 6.29 8.09 9.62
N HIS A 28 6.40 7.32 8.55
CA HIS A 28 7.32 6.17 8.46
C HIS A 28 8.77 6.62 8.70
N LEU A 29 9.17 7.71 8.08
CA LEU A 29 10.51 8.32 8.23
C LEU A 29 10.69 9.08 9.55
N GLN A 30 9.69 9.07 10.44
CA GLN A 30 9.70 9.77 11.72
C GLN A 30 9.91 11.29 11.60
N LEU A 31 9.59 11.87 10.45
CA LEU A 31 9.62 13.32 10.20
C LEU A 31 8.39 14.04 10.76
N LEU A 32 7.33 13.29 11.07
CA LEU A 32 6.12 13.74 11.77
C LEU A 32 5.86 12.88 13.00
N THR A 33 5.36 13.53 14.04
CA THR A 33 4.83 12.86 15.22
C THR A 33 3.30 12.75 15.15
N ARG A 34 2.68 11.96 16.05
CA ARG A 34 1.22 11.93 16.17
C ARG A 34 0.61 13.30 16.50
N ARG A 35 1.34 14.14 17.29
CA ARG A 35 0.91 15.50 17.60
C ARG A 35 0.94 16.42 16.36
N ASP A 36 1.90 16.19 15.47
CA ASP A 36 1.98 16.95 14.21
C ASP A 36 0.85 16.58 13.25
N LEU A 37 0.35 15.32 13.27
CA LEU A 37 -0.87 14.95 12.55
C LEU A 37 -2.09 15.78 12.99
N ASP A 38 -2.26 16.00 14.30
CA ASP A 38 -3.37 16.81 14.79
C ASP A 38 -3.27 18.25 14.29
N ARG A 39 -2.07 18.81 14.28
CA ARG A 39 -1.79 20.15 13.74
C ARG A 39 -2.04 20.19 12.23
N LEU A 40 -1.51 19.20 11.48
CA LEU A 40 -1.68 19.10 10.03
C LEU A 40 -3.15 19.12 9.65
N PHE A 41 -3.93 18.17 10.22
CA PHE A 41 -5.34 18.03 9.86
C PHE A 41 -6.26 19.13 10.42
N SER A 42 -5.79 19.91 11.38
CA SER A 42 -6.46 21.14 11.80
C SER A 42 -6.20 22.31 10.84
N ALA A 43 -5.03 22.36 10.20
CA ALA A 43 -4.60 23.44 9.33
C ALA A 43 -5.09 23.30 7.87
N VAL A 44 -5.28 22.05 7.39
CA VAL A 44 -5.74 21.82 6.00
C VAL A 44 -7.23 22.12 5.82
N ARG A 45 -7.66 22.29 4.55
CA ARG A 45 -9.08 22.51 4.18
C ARG A 45 -10.00 21.44 4.76
N PRO A 46 -11.27 21.78 5.11
CA PRO A 46 -12.21 20.83 5.71
C PRO A 46 -12.35 19.50 4.94
N ALA A 47 -12.38 19.56 3.61
CA ALA A 47 -12.47 18.37 2.76
C ALA A 47 -11.28 17.39 2.97
N LYS A 48 -10.07 17.90 3.15
CA LYS A 48 -8.86 17.10 3.40
C LYS A 48 -8.81 16.50 4.82
N ARG A 49 -9.53 17.07 5.79
CA ARG A 49 -9.53 16.57 7.19
C ARG A 49 -10.05 15.14 7.31
N LEU A 50 -10.97 14.74 6.43
CA LEU A 50 -11.50 13.38 6.41
C LEU A 50 -10.45 12.33 6.01
N LEU A 51 -9.39 12.73 5.32
CA LEU A 51 -8.30 11.84 4.91
C LEU A 51 -7.49 11.31 6.09
N ARG A 52 -7.55 11.98 7.26
CA ARG A 52 -6.87 11.53 8.47
C ARG A 52 -7.14 10.06 8.81
N ARG A 53 -8.37 9.58 8.57
CA ARG A 53 -8.78 8.19 8.81
C ARG A 53 -8.08 7.18 7.89
N LEU A 54 -7.53 7.66 6.77
CA LEU A 54 -6.83 6.85 5.78
C LEU A 54 -5.32 6.80 6.01
N VAL A 55 -4.80 7.66 6.89
CA VAL A 55 -3.37 7.71 7.20
C VAL A 55 -2.92 6.46 7.95
N ASN A 56 -1.83 5.85 7.48
CA ASN A 56 -1.23 4.66 8.07
C ASN A 56 0.30 4.68 7.92
N GLY A 57 1.02 5.20 8.91
CA GLY A 57 2.48 5.31 8.89
C GLY A 57 3.24 3.97 8.96
N ARG A 58 2.57 2.82 8.77
CA ARG A 58 3.23 1.51 8.62
C ARG A 58 3.65 1.22 7.19
N ALA A 59 3.03 1.88 6.20
CA ALA A 59 3.48 1.78 4.81
C ALA A 59 4.91 2.35 4.69
N GLU A 60 5.79 1.60 4.06
CA GLU A 60 7.21 1.96 3.94
C GLU A 60 7.48 2.83 2.71
N SER A 61 6.54 2.84 1.75
CA SER A 61 6.65 3.62 0.52
C SER A 61 5.33 4.28 0.11
N GLY A 62 5.42 5.32 -0.73
CA GLY A 62 4.25 5.95 -1.32
C GLY A 62 3.47 5.00 -2.22
N THR A 63 4.14 4.11 -2.95
CA THR A 63 3.50 3.10 -3.81
C THR A 63 2.64 2.12 -3.00
N GLU A 64 3.11 1.68 -1.83
CA GLU A 64 2.30 0.87 -0.90
C GLU A 64 1.03 1.61 -0.45
N THR A 65 1.15 2.91 -0.12
CA THR A 65 -0.01 3.72 0.25
C THR A 65 -1.00 3.84 -0.89
N ILE A 66 -0.54 4.09 -2.13
CA ILE A 66 -1.40 4.20 -3.32
C ILE A 66 -2.19 2.89 -3.52
N VAL A 67 -1.50 1.74 -3.53
CA VAL A 67 -2.14 0.43 -3.72
C VAL A 67 -3.07 0.09 -2.55
N ARG A 68 -2.69 0.42 -1.32
CA ARG A 68 -3.54 0.27 -0.12
C ARG A 68 -4.85 1.03 -0.25
N LEU A 69 -4.80 2.31 -0.63
CA LEU A 69 -5.98 3.14 -0.80
C LEU A 69 -6.87 2.64 -1.95
N LEU A 70 -6.26 2.20 -3.05
CA LEU A 70 -6.96 1.56 -4.15
C LEU A 70 -7.69 0.29 -3.69
N ALA A 71 -7.02 -0.60 -2.96
CA ALA A 71 -7.61 -1.82 -2.43
C ALA A 71 -8.79 -1.54 -1.48
N ILE A 72 -8.66 -0.56 -0.58
CA ILE A 72 -9.74 -0.11 0.30
C ILE A 72 -10.92 0.41 -0.53
N ARG A 73 -10.69 1.22 -1.56
CA ARG A 73 -11.73 1.74 -2.45
C ARG A 73 -12.47 0.62 -3.19
N LEU A 74 -11.77 -0.46 -3.54
CA LEU A 74 -12.35 -1.64 -4.18
C LEU A 74 -13.12 -2.55 -3.21
N GLY A 75 -13.01 -2.30 -1.89
CA GLY A 75 -13.73 -3.03 -0.86
C GLY A 75 -12.97 -4.19 -0.23
N PHE A 76 -11.66 -4.28 -0.42
CA PHE A 76 -10.81 -5.23 0.31
C PHE A 76 -10.61 -4.81 1.76
N ARG A 77 -10.55 -5.79 2.65
CA ARG A 77 -9.96 -5.62 3.97
C ARG A 77 -8.44 -5.68 3.85
N VAL A 78 -7.73 -4.63 4.28
CA VAL A 78 -6.29 -4.47 4.07
C VAL A 78 -5.54 -4.54 5.40
N GLU A 79 -4.55 -5.42 5.48
CA GLU A 79 -3.55 -5.44 6.54
C GLU A 79 -2.20 -4.97 5.94
N VAL A 80 -1.55 -4.00 6.60
CA VAL A 80 -0.30 -3.38 6.13
C VAL A 80 0.88 -3.98 6.88
N GLN A 81 1.96 -4.29 6.16
CA GLN A 81 3.22 -4.81 6.71
C GLN A 81 2.96 -6.02 7.61
N LYS A 82 2.25 -7.02 7.04
CA LYS A 82 1.87 -8.24 7.74
C LYS A 82 3.01 -9.23 7.79
N TYR A 83 3.29 -9.78 8.96
CA TYR A 83 4.20 -10.92 9.08
C TYR A 83 3.43 -12.22 8.87
N ILE A 84 3.93 -13.06 7.95
CA ILE A 84 3.42 -14.41 7.67
C ILE A 84 4.50 -15.41 8.08
N ASP A 85 4.17 -16.35 8.95
CA ASP A 85 5.11 -17.33 9.44
C ASP A 85 5.72 -18.16 8.30
N GLY A 86 7.04 -18.32 8.30
CA GLY A 86 7.80 -19.02 7.26
C GLY A 86 7.93 -18.30 5.91
N VAL A 87 7.32 -17.08 5.75
CA VAL A 87 7.46 -16.25 4.56
C VAL A 87 8.19 -14.94 4.89
N GLY A 88 7.89 -14.37 6.07
CA GLY A 88 8.36 -13.05 6.46
C GLY A 88 7.31 -11.97 6.33
N ARG A 89 7.77 -10.72 6.28
CA ARG A 89 6.90 -9.55 6.17
C ARG A 89 6.50 -9.30 4.72
N VAL A 90 5.22 -9.02 4.50
CA VAL A 90 4.64 -8.66 3.21
C VAL A 90 4.06 -7.24 3.28
N ASP A 91 4.06 -6.51 2.16
CA ASP A 91 3.61 -5.12 2.13
C ASP A 91 2.13 -5.01 2.47
N LEU A 92 1.28 -5.75 1.76
CA LEU A 92 -0.16 -5.76 1.98
C LEU A 92 -0.70 -7.20 1.97
N LEU A 93 -1.63 -7.49 2.88
CA LEU A 93 -2.44 -8.70 2.86
C LEU A 93 -3.90 -8.29 2.70
N LEU A 94 -4.53 -8.69 1.59
CA LEU A 94 -5.90 -8.37 1.24
C LEU A 94 -6.83 -9.56 1.53
N ASP A 95 -7.92 -9.30 2.25
CA ASP A 95 -8.95 -10.29 2.64
C ASP A 95 -8.39 -11.55 3.31
N GLY A 96 -7.16 -11.50 3.83
CA GLY A 96 -6.49 -12.60 4.51
C GLY A 96 -5.92 -13.70 3.59
N TRP A 97 -5.97 -13.53 2.26
CA TRP A 97 -5.50 -14.55 1.32
C TRP A 97 -4.67 -14.03 0.13
N LEU A 98 -4.82 -12.77 -0.26
CA LEU A 98 -4.06 -12.17 -1.37
C LEU A 98 -2.94 -11.31 -0.81
N VAL A 99 -1.71 -11.73 -1.01
CA VAL A 99 -0.51 -10.93 -0.74
C VAL A 99 -0.25 -10.01 -1.92
N VAL A 100 -0.05 -8.73 -1.65
CA VAL A 100 0.37 -7.74 -2.65
C VAL A 100 1.68 -7.13 -2.22
N GLU A 101 2.67 -7.20 -3.10
CA GLU A 101 3.99 -6.57 -2.96
C GLU A 101 4.10 -5.43 -3.96
N CYS A 102 4.57 -4.27 -3.49
CA CYS A 102 4.77 -3.09 -4.31
C CYS A 102 6.25 -3.00 -4.70
N ASP A 103 6.58 -3.64 -5.84
CA ASP A 103 7.98 -3.81 -6.25
C ASP A 103 8.55 -2.50 -6.81
N SER A 104 9.43 -1.87 -6.03
CA SER A 104 10.18 -0.68 -6.43
C SER A 104 11.53 -1.01 -7.09
N LYS A 105 11.91 -2.30 -7.14
CA LYS A 105 13.19 -2.73 -7.71
C LYS A 105 13.10 -2.78 -9.23
N ALA A 106 13.66 -1.78 -9.90
CA ALA A 106 13.95 -1.85 -11.32
C ALA A 106 14.98 -2.96 -11.59
N HIS A 107 14.59 -4.01 -12.30
CA HIS A 107 15.32 -4.98 -13.15
C HIS A 107 16.79 -5.40 -12.87
N HIS A 108 17.38 -5.15 -11.69
CA HIS A 108 18.77 -5.51 -11.39
C HIS A 108 18.91 -6.46 -10.18
N SER A 109 17.94 -7.38 -10.00
CA SER A 109 18.10 -8.42 -8.99
C SER A 109 19.15 -9.46 -9.44
N SER A 110 20.06 -9.81 -8.53
CA SER A 110 21.00 -10.91 -8.76
C SER A 110 20.25 -12.24 -8.96
N SER A 111 20.92 -13.23 -9.56
CA SER A 111 20.33 -14.57 -9.73
C SER A 111 19.93 -15.21 -8.40
N ASP A 112 20.60 -14.85 -7.31
CA ASP A 112 20.31 -15.39 -5.97
C ASP A 112 19.08 -14.72 -5.37
N GLU A 113 18.91 -13.41 -5.52
CA GLU A 113 17.70 -12.68 -5.11
C GLU A 113 16.45 -13.20 -5.85
N GLN A 114 16.56 -13.45 -7.17
CA GLN A 114 15.47 -14.05 -7.94
C GLN A 114 15.09 -15.45 -7.45
N ARG A 115 16.07 -16.27 -7.04
CA ARG A 115 15.81 -17.61 -6.47
C ARG A 115 15.11 -17.50 -5.13
N GLU A 116 15.52 -16.58 -4.28
CA GLU A 116 14.91 -16.33 -2.98
C GLU A 116 13.45 -15.85 -3.12
N ASP A 117 13.20 -14.92 -4.03
CA ASP A 117 11.86 -14.46 -4.38
C ASP A 117 10.95 -15.60 -4.83
N ARG A 118 11.44 -16.48 -5.73
CA ARG A 118 10.67 -17.65 -6.17
C ARG A 118 10.39 -18.65 -5.02
N ARG A 119 11.34 -18.84 -4.11
CA ARG A 119 11.12 -19.69 -2.93
C ARG A 119 10.06 -19.09 -2.01
N ARG A 120 10.08 -17.78 -1.85
CA ARG A 120 9.09 -17.05 -1.08
C ARG A 120 7.69 -17.18 -1.69
N ASP A 121 7.57 -17.05 -3.03
CA ASP A 121 6.30 -17.27 -3.73
C ASP A 121 5.79 -18.72 -3.58
N GLN A 122 6.68 -19.71 -3.66
CA GLN A 122 6.33 -21.11 -3.41
C GLN A 122 5.83 -21.34 -1.98
N GLU A 123 6.43 -20.69 -1.00
CA GLU A 123 6.04 -20.83 0.40
C GLU A 123 4.68 -20.15 0.67
N LEU A 124 4.40 -19.01 0.03
CA LEU A 124 3.07 -18.39 0.03
C LEU A 124 2.01 -19.32 -0.56
N ALA A 125 2.27 -19.87 -1.75
CA ALA A 125 1.34 -20.78 -2.43
C ALA A 125 1.07 -22.05 -1.61
N LYS A 126 2.07 -22.66 -0.99
CA LYS A 126 1.95 -23.81 -0.10
C LYS A 126 1.02 -23.55 1.09
N ARG A 127 0.96 -22.30 1.56
CA ARG A 127 0.08 -21.85 2.64
C ARG A 127 -1.30 -21.37 2.17
N GLY A 128 -1.58 -21.47 0.88
CA GLY A 128 -2.85 -21.07 0.29
C GLY A 128 -3.01 -19.58 0.01
N TYR A 129 -1.90 -18.81 0.06
CA TYR A 129 -1.93 -17.40 -0.36
C TYR A 129 -1.74 -17.29 -1.86
N ALA A 130 -2.51 -16.39 -2.49
CA ALA A 130 -2.16 -15.87 -3.81
C ALA A 130 -1.17 -14.69 -3.65
N SER A 131 -0.28 -14.51 -4.63
CA SER A 131 0.67 -13.41 -4.64
C SER A 131 0.50 -12.56 -5.90
N TYR A 132 0.51 -11.23 -5.73
CA TYR A 132 0.51 -10.25 -6.81
C TYR A 132 1.62 -9.24 -6.57
N ARG A 133 2.52 -9.09 -7.55
CA ARG A 133 3.60 -8.11 -7.52
C ARG A 133 3.24 -6.96 -8.45
N ALA A 134 2.92 -5.80 -7.88
CA ALA A 134 2.60 -4.60 -8.62
C ALA A 134 3.89 -3.84 -8.94
N LEU A 135 4.14 -3.56 -10.22
CA LEU A 135 5.30 -2.77 -10.63
C LEU A 135 5.12 -1.31 -10.22
N ALA A 136 6.18 -0.68 -9.68
CA ALA A 136 6.16 0.73 -9.32
C ALA A 136 5.77 1.63 -10.49
N GLU A 137 6.21 1.31 -11.71
CA GLU A 137 5.83 2.04 -12.93
C GLU A 137 4.31 2.01 -13.16
N ASP A 138 3.68 0.83 -13.02
CA ASP A 138 2.23 0.70 -13.17
C ASP A 138 1.48 1.42 -12.04
N ILE A 139 1.98 1.36 -10.81
CA ILE A 139 1.37 2.07 -9.68
C ILE A 139 1.37 3.59 -9.90
N LEU A 140 2.48 4.14 -10.41
CA LEU A 140 2.66 5.59 -10.56
C LEU A 140 2.07 6.16 -11.85
N PHE A 141 2.07 5.38 -12.95
CA PHE A 141 1.73 5.92 -14.28
C PHE A 141 0.59 5.17 -14.98
N HIS A 142 0.21 3.99 -14.50
CA HIS A 142 -0.78 3.11 -15.13
C HIS A 142 -1.65 2.41 -14.07
N LEU A 143 -2.15 3.19 -13.09
CA LEU A 143 -2.88 2.66 -11.94
C LEU A 143 -4.14 1.85 -12.35
N ASP A 144 -4.69 2.12 -13.52
CA ASP A 144 -5.78 1.35 -14.12
C ASP A 144 -5.42 -0.13 -14.34
N ARG A 145 -4.17 -0.46 -14.65
CA ARG A 145 -3.69 -1.84 -14.77
C ARG A 145 -3.70 -2.57 -13.42
N VAL A 146 -3.24 -1.88 -12.38
CA VAL A 146 -3.25 -2.41 -11.00
C VAL A 146 -4.69 -2.60 -10.53
N GLU A 147 -5.57 -1.63 -10.82
CA GLU A 147 -6.99 -1.72 -10.50
C GLU A 147 -7.66 -2.91 -11.20
N ALA A 148 -7.39 -3.11 -12.48
CA ALA A 148 -7.94 -4.24 -13.26
C ALA A 148 -7.49 -5.59 -12.67
N ALA A 149 -6.21 -5.73 -12.28
CA ALA A 149 -5.69 -6.93 -11.62
C ALA A 149 -6.40 -7.19 -10.28
N LEU A 150 -6.49 -6.17 -9.42
CA LEU A 150 -7.17 -6.31 -8.12
C LEU A 150 -8.65 -6.65 -8.26
N ARG A 151 -9.37 -6.07 -9.25
CA ARG A 151 -10.76 -6.45 -9.56
C ARG A 151 -10.87 -7.91 -9.98
N GLY A 152 -9.90 -8.43 -10.75
CA GLY A 152 -9.82 -9.85 -11.10
C GLY A 152 -9.71 -10.74 -9.85
N TYR A 153 -8.82 -10.42 -8.93
CA TYR A 153 -8.69 -11.14 -7.66
C TYR A 153 -9.95 -11.05 -6.78
N LEU A 154 -10.62 -9.90 -6.75
CA LEU A 154 -11.88 -9.76 -6.01
C LEU A 154 -12.97 -10.72 -6.53
N LEU A 155 -13.04 -10.95 -7.85
CA LEU A 155 -13.96 -11.91 -8.45
C LEU A 155 -13.63 -13.35 -8.06
N VAL A 156 -12.35 -13.71 -7.98
CA VAL A 156 -11.89 -15.04 -7.53
C VAL A 156 -12.26 -15.26 -6.07
N GLY A 157 -11.95 -14.31 -5.19
CA GLY A 157 -12.27 -14.40 -3.76
C GLY A 157 -13.77 -14.55 -3.50
N ARG A 158 -14.63 -13.82 -4.21
CA ARG A 158 -16.09 -13.95 -4.10
C ARG A 158 -16.59 -15.33 -4.52
N LYS A 159 -16.00 -15.94 -5.56
CA LYS A 159 -16.37 -17.30 -5.99
C LYS A 159 -15.97 -18.35 -4.95
N GLN A 160 -14.83 -18.21 -4.31
CA GLN A 160 -14.38 -19.12 -3.23
C GLN A 160 -15.33 -19.07 -2.04
N LEU A 161 -15.79 -17.87 -1.64
CA LEU A 161 -16.73 -17.70 -0.52
C LEU A 161 -18.14 -18.19 -0.85
N ALA A 162 -18.56 -18.15 -2.12
CA ALA A 162 -19.90 -18.61 -2.54
C ALA A 162 -19.97 -20.12 -2.76
N GLY A 163 -18.82 -20.80 -2.88
CA GLY A 163 -18.73 -22.26 -3.09
C GLY A 163 -18.36 -23.07 -1.83
N ALA A 164 -18.20 -22.40 -0.69
CA ALA A 164 -17.95 -23.00 0.61
C ALA A 164 -19.22 -22.98 1.47
#